data_55838e3128347dc65c0287a45f98eeed
#
_entry.id   55838e3128347dc65c0287a45f98eeed
#
_cell.length_a   1.000
_cell.length_b   1.000
_cell.length_c   1.000
_cell.angle_alpha   90.00
_cell.angle_beta   90.00
_cell.angle_gamma   90.00
#
_symmetry.space_group_name_H-M   'P 1'
#
loop_
_entity.id
_entity.type
_entity.pdbx_description
1 polymer ?
#
loop_
_entity_poly.entity_id
_entity_poly.type
_entity_poly.pdbx_seq_one_letter_code
_entity_poly.pdbx_strand_id
1 'polypeptide(L)'
;MRKYALWFFRQMSAVRGRLLLRIVAGLLQVALGLWLVWLCRRFIDVVIWRGNVLRETIVLFSVIALLIALRQLVFYLSGITEVILQNDMRSRLFRFVLGRKLYAVKHQAEAGSGKPASDMLSGDISQRLERDLSSASSVVTDILPTIVVTLVQLFGAFFLMRSIDSILAWSLLVLTPVVAVCAKYLGSRLKKMTLAIREEESSIQMMIQETVEHELTIKTLQAESTVSGRVGSMQQRLHHLVHRRIRFTLISRLLLAFTFSYGYFGAFVYGAIQLKNGLITFGVMTAFLQLVGQIQSPIMSLLGMIPQLIHASASVDRLVEIENTEQEESLVQSDASIPLQRACGIRLQDVSYSYPDERKKVVVSHFSYDFRPATSVAIVGETGCGKTTILRLLSSIIQPDSGRIVLYDALGKETEGTGMRSHIVYIEQGNTLMSGTIRDNLLLANPVATDEQLTEALHVACADFVFSLPAGMDTKIGEHATRLSGGQAQRIAIARSLLREGNILLLDEISSSLDAETEKLLFDRLFTSYADKTIICVTHRKEVADRCQEQLRL
;
A
#
# COMPACT_ATOMS: atom_id res chain seq x y z
N MET A 1 -12.69 16.49 7.59
CA MET A 1 -11.75 16.59 8.73
C MET A 1 -12.09 15.66 9.89
N ARG A 2 -13.36 15.60 10.36
CA ARG A 2 -13.77 14.69 11.47
C ARG A 2 -13.49 13.20 11.17
N LYS A 3 -13.74 12.73 9.92
CA LYS A 3 -13.48 11.35 9.48
C LYS A 3 -11.99 10.98 9.59
N TYR A 4 -11.09 11.87 9.12
CA TYR A 4 -9.64 11.63 9.21
C TYR A 4 -9.14 11.62 10.65
N ALA A 5 -9.61 12.55 11.49
CA ALA A 5 -9.23 12.60 12.90
C ALA A 5 -9.58 11.29 13.62
N LEU A 6 -10.78 10.74 13.42
CA LEU A 6 -11.21 9.47 14.01
C LEU A 6 -10.34 8.30 13.52
N TRP A 7 -10.02 8.28 12.22
CA TRP A 7 -9.14 7.25 11.66
C TRP A 7 -7.74 7.31 12.29
N PHE A 8 -7.13 8.50 12.37
CA PHE A 8 -5.83 8.67 13.01
C PHE A 8 -5.86 8.28 14.50
N PHE A 9 -6.89 8.66 15.26
CA PHE A 9 -7.04 8.27 16.67
C PHE A 9 -7.12 6.75 16.84
N ARG A 10 -7.79 6.05 15.95
CA ARG A 10 -7.85 4.59 15.95
C ARG A 10 -6.45 3.98 15.74
N GLN A 11 -5.65 4.52 14.80
CA GLN A 11 -4.29 4.05 14.57
C GLN A 11 -3.35 4.36 15.74
N MET A 12 -3.50 5.50 16.41
CA MET A 12 -2.71 5.86 17.59
C MET A 12 -2.86 4.85 18.73
N SER A 13 -3.97 4.11 18.79
CA SER A 13 -4.22 3.15 19.87
C SER A 13 -3.15 2.07 20.01
N ALA A 14 -2.54 1.64 18.90
CA ALA A 14 -1.50 0.61 18.87
C ALA A 14 -0.14 1.08 19.47
N VAL A 15 0.13 2.39 19.43
CA VAL A 15 1.44 2.97 19.79
C VAL A 15 1.36 4.06 20.86
N ARG A 16 0.24 4.14 21.61
CA ARG A 16 -0.07 5.22 22.57
C ARG A 16 1.08 5.52 23.54
N GLY A 17 1.64 4.50 24.17
CA GLY A 17 2.69 4.68 25.19
C GLY A 17 3.95 5.33 24.61
N ARG A 18 4.37 4.93 23.41
CA ARG A 18 5.55 5.49 22.73
C ARG A 18 5.31 6.91 22.24
N LEU A 19 4.10 7.19 21.74
CA LEU A 19 3.71 8.56 21.32
C LEU A 19 3.68 9.50 22.53
N LEU A 20 3.12 9.07 23.66
CA LEU A 20 3.14 9.83 24.90
C LEU A 20 4.57 10.12 25.36
N LEU A 21 5.43 9.10 25.39
CA LEU A 21 6.85 9.27 25.76
C LEU A 21 7.55 10.26 24.84
N ARG A 22 7.31 10.19 23.52
CA ARG A 22 7.85 11.13 22.54
C ARG A 22 7.38 12.56 22.80
N ILE A 23 6.06 12.75 23.06
CA ILE A 23 5.50 14.08 23.33
C ILE A 23 6.10 14.63 24.63
N VAL A 24 6.19 13.84 25.69
CA VAL A 24 6.79 14.25 26.97
C VAL A 24 8.26 14.63 26.79
N ALA A 25 9.04 13.82 26.08
CA ALA A 25 10.44 14.12 25.76
C ALA A 25 10.57 15.43 24.94
N GLY A 26 9.67 15.63 23.96
CA GLY A 26 9.62 16.87 23.16
C GLY A 26 9.25 18.10 24.00
N LEU A 27 8.30 17.98 24.91
CA LEU A 27 7.91 19.05 25.84
C LEU A 27 9.05 19.39 26.82
N LEU A 28 9.74 18.37 27.34
CA LEU A 28 10.92 18.55 28.16
C LEU A 28 12.05 19.27 27.39
N GLN A 29 12.26 18.89 26.13
CA GLN A 29 13.20 19.58 25.23
C GLN A 29 12.85 21.05 25.04
N VAL A 30 11.57 21.39 24.87
CA VAL A 30 11.09 22.78 24.77
C VAL A 30 11.34 23.54 26.07
N ALA A 31 10.98 22.95 27.22
CA ALA A 31 11.20 23.59 28.53
C ALA A 31 12.68 23.87 28.80
N LEU A 32 13.56 22.90 28.51
CA LEU A 32 15.02 23.08 28.63
C LEU A 32 15.56 24.09 27.61
N GLY A 33 15.01 24.13 26.38
CA GLY A 33 15.38 25.11 25.37
C GLY A 33 15.05 26.55 25.77
N LEU A 34 13.89 26.78 26.39
CA LEU A 34 13.50 28.07 26.94
C LEU A 34 14.35 28.44 28.17
N TRP A 35 14.60 27.43 29.03
CA TRP A 35 15.49 27.64 30.20
C TRP A 35 16.93 27.97 29.77
N LEU A 36 17.42 27.38 28.68
CA LEU A 36 18.73 27.71 28.10
C LEU A 36 18.84 29.19 27.73
N VAL A 37 17.79 29.81 27.19
CA VAL A 37 17.78 31.27 26.90
C VAL A 37 17.99 32.07 28.17
N TRP A 38 17.30 31.70 29.27
CA TRP A 38 17.48 32.35 30.56
C TRP A 38 18.88 32.13 31.13
N LEU A 39 19.44 30.93 30.98
CA LEU A 39 20.82 30.62 31.40
C LEU A 39 21.87 31.42 30.59
N CYS A 40 21.70 31.55 29.27
CA CYS A 40 22.56 32.35 28.43
C CYS A 40 22.55 33.82 28.83
N ARG A 41 21.36 34.39 29.10
CA ARG A 41 21.22 35.73 29.65
C ARG A 41 22.04 35.89 30.95
N ARG A 42 21.80 35.00 31.92
CA ARG A 42 22.46 35.01 33.22
C ARG A 42 23.98 34.85 33.09
N PHE A 43 24.44 33.95 32.24
CA PHE A 43 25.84 33.70 31.98
C PHE A 43 26.55 34.97 31.50
N ILE A 44 25.98 35.69 30.53
CA ILE A 44 26.54 36.91 29.99
C ILE A 44 26.60 38.01 31.06
N ASP A 45 25.54 38.20 31.82
CA ASP A 45 25.49 39.19 32.89
C ASP A 45 26.51 38.88 34.00
N VAL A 46 26.69 37.61 34.38
CA VAL A 46 27.69 37.17 35.38
C VAL A 46 29.12 37.37 34.87
N VAL A 47 29.39 37.08 33.58
CA VAL A 47 30.72 37.31 32.98
C VAL A 47 31.07 38.79 33.02
N ILE A 48 30.15 39.69 32.67
CA ILE A 48 30.37 41.14 32.68
C ILE A 48 30.65 41.67 34.11
N TRP A 49 29.94 41.12 35.14
CA TRP A 49 30.10 41.54 36.53
C TRP A 49 31.15 40.75 37.32
N ARG A 50 32.07 40.03 36.64
CA ARG A 50 33.16 39.23 37.23
C ARG A 50 32.74 38.20 38.26
N GLY A 51 31.57 37.57 38.06
CA GLY A 51 31.08 36.45 38.86
C GLY A 51 31.82 35.14 38.62
N ASN A 52 31.34 34.04 39.22
CA ASN A 52 31.94 32.71 39.09
C ASN A 52 31.61 32.10 37.71
N VAL A 53 32.42 32.42 36.71
CA VAL A 53 32.22 32.02 35.30
C VAL A 53 32.29 30.51 35.12
N LEU A 54 33.16 29.81 35.88
CA LEU A 54 33.34 28.35 35.74
C LEU A 54 32.05 27.56 36.04
N ARG A 55 31.37 27.93 37.14
CA ARG A 55 30.11 27.28 37.54
C ARG A 55 29.04 27.45 36.49
N GLU A 56 28.82 28.65 35.99
CA GLU A 56 27.80 28.94 34.99
C GLU A 56 28.12 28.25 33.65
N THR A 57 29.40 28.14 33.28
CA THR A 57 29.85 27.40 32.08
C THR A 57 29.53 25.91 32.20
N ILE A 58 29.78 25.28 33.35
CA ILE A 58 29.46 23.85 33.57
C ILE A 58 27.96 23.61 33.45
N VAL A 59 27.13 24.46 34.08
CA VAL A 59 25.67 24.34 34.00
C VAL A 59 25.19 24.50 32.55
N LEU A 60 25.68 25.51 31.82
CA LEU A 60 25.31 25.76 30.44
C LEU A 60 25.64 24.55 29.56
N PHE A 61 26.86 24.02 29.70
CA PHE A 61 27.32 22.87 28.93
C PHE A 61 26.50 21.59 29.25
N SER A 62 26.18 21.39 30.52
CA SER A 62 25.32 20.25 30.95
C SER A 62 23.92 20.30 30.35
N VAL A 63 23.31 21.50 30.30
CA VAL A 63 21.97 21.67 29.69
C VAL A 63 22.01 21.46 28.18
N ILE A 64 23.08 21.95 27.51
CA ILE A 64 23.26 21.72 26.07
C ILE A 64 23.43 20.21 25.79
N ALA A 65 24.25 19.51 26.57
CA ALA A 65 24.46 18.07 26.43
C ALA A 65 23.14 17.30 26.62
N LEU A 66 22.34 17.67 27.63
CA LEU A 66 21.03 17.07 27.87
C LEU A 66 20.04 17.35 26.74
N LEU A 67 20.02 18.55 26.18
CA LEU A 67 19.21 18.91 25.01
C LEU A 67 19.56 18.06 23.78
N ILE A 68 20.86 17.87 23.53
CA ILE A 68 21.33 17.00 22.44
C ILE A 68 20.86 15.55 22.67
N ALA A 69 21.04 15.04 23.89
CA ALA A 69 20.60 13.68 24.25
C ALA A 69 19.09 13.50 24.06
N LEU A 70 18.28 14.45 24.55
CA LEU A 70 16.82 14.42 24.34
C LEU A 70 16.41 14.50 22.88
N ARG A 71 17.11 15.31 22.09
CA ARG A 71 16.87 15.39 20.65
C ARG A 71 17.10 14.05 19.95
N GLN A 72 18.18 13.36 20.30
CA GLN A 72 18.45 12.01 19.76
C GLN A 72 17.42 11.00 20.23
N LEU A 73 16.99 11.08 21.50
CA LEU A 73 15.92 10.22 22.03
C LEU A 73 14.60 10.42 21.28
N VAL A 74 14.19 11.66 21.04
CA VAL A 74 12.96 11.98 20.27
C VAL A 74 13.06 11.43 18.86
N PHE A 75 14.20 11.59 18.20
CA PHE A 75 14.45 11.05 16.86
C PHE A 75 14.34 9.52 16.84
N TYR A 76 14.99 8.84 17.78
CA TYR A 76 14.96 7.39 17.93
C TYR A 76 13.54 6.86 18.18
N LEU A 77 12.80 7.49 19.13
CA LEU A 77 11.41 7.12 19.43
C LEU A 77 10.50 7.32 18.22
N SER A 78 10.71 8.38 17.44
CA SER A 78 9.94 8.63 16.22
C SER A 78 10.14 7.50 15.21
N GLY A 79 11.39 7.18 14.88
CA GLY A 79 11.72 6.16 13.87
C GLY A 79 11.22 4.76 14.25
N ILE A 80 11.48 4.32 15.48
CA ILE A 80 10.98 3.00 15.95
C ILE A 80 9.45 2.95 15.95
N THR A 81 8.79 4.00 16.41
CA THR A 81 7.32 4.04 16.47
C THR A 81 6.70 4.00 15.07
N GLU A 82 7.35 4.67 14.11
CA GLU A 82 6.92 4.66 12.71
C GLU A 82 7.00 3.26 12.10
N VAL A 83 8.12 2.56 12.25
CA VAL A 83 8.29 1.18 11.72
C VAL A 83 7.27 0.22 12.32
N ILE A 84 7.04 0.29 13.64
CA ILE A 84 6.08 -0.59 14.31
C ILE A 84 4.65 -0.32 13.82
N LEU A 85 4.27 0.96 13.70
CA LEU A 85 2.95 1.33 13.21
C LEU A 85 2.77 0.90 11.74
N GLN A 86 3.77 1.12 10.89
CA GLN A 86 3.74 0.70 9.49
C GLN A 86 3.57 -0.81 9.35
N ASN A 87 4.32 -1.61 10.12
CA ASN A 87 4.23 -3.06 10.07
C ASN A 87 2.85 -3.57 10.53
N ASP A 88 2.30 -3.00 11.62
CA ASP A 88 0.97 -3.37 12.09
C ASP A 88 -0.12 -3.00 11.08
N MET A 89 -0.07 -1.79 10.52
CA MET A 89 -1.02 -1.35 9.50
C MET A 89 -0.89 -2.18 8.21
N ARG A 90 0.34 -2.46 7.76
CA ARG A 90 0.60 -3.29 6.57
C ARG A 90 0.01 -4.68 6.74
N SER A 91 0.24 -5.32 7.87
CA SER A 91 -0.28 -6.66 8.16
C SER A 91 -1.81 -6.69 8.22
N ARG A 92 -2.44 -5.64 8.75
CA ARG A 92 -3.91 -5.52 8.76
C ARG A 92 -4.47 -5.30 7.36
N LEU A 93 -3.93 -4.33 6.62
CA LEU A 93 -4.40 -4.02 5.27
C LEU A 93 -4.15 -5.19 4.30
N PHE A 94 -3.04 -5.91 4.46
CA PHE A 94 -2.76 -7.10 3.66
C PHE A 94 -3.81 -8.20 3.89
N ARG A 95 -4.24 -8.41 5.15
CA ARG A 95 -5.36 -9.31 5.45
C ARG A 95 -6.68 -8.85 4.81
N PHE A 96 -6.96 -7.54 4.79
CA PHE A 96 -8.12 -7.01 4.07
C PHE A 96 -8.05 -7.26 2.56
N VAL A 97 -6.87 -7.11 1.96
CA VAL A 97 -6.66 -7.39 0.52
C VAL A 97 -6.88 -8.87 0.21
N LEU A 98 -6.39 -9.78 1.06
CA LEU A 98 -6.57 -11.22 0.88
C LEU A 98 -8.00 -11.69 1.14
N GLY A 99 -8.71 -11.04 2.07
CA GLY A 99 -10.09 -11.40 2.42
C GLY A 99 -11.16 -10.70 1.59
N ARG A 100 -10.81 -9.88 0.60
CA ARG A 100 -11.81 -9.18 -0.23
C ARG A 100 -12.50 -10.15 -1.20
N LYS A 101 -13.78 -9.92 -1.45
CA LYS A 101 -14.50 -10.59 -2.55
C LYS A 101 -13.87 -10.20 -3.88
N LEU A 102 -13.47 -11.20 -4.67
CA LEU A 102 -13.02 -10.97 -6.04
C LEU A 102 -14.23 -10.55 -6.89
N TYR A 103 -14.09 -9.50 -7.70
CA TYR A 103 -15.15 -8.95 -8.57
C TYR A 103 -16.39 -8.35 -7.86
N ALA A 104 -16.36 -8.12 -6.55
CA ALA A 104 -17.45 -7.46 -5.82
C ALA A 104 -17.30 -5.93 -5.89
N VAL A 105 -17.75 -5.28 -6.97
CA VAL A 105 -17.58 -3.84 -7.14
C VAL A 105 -18.79 -3.19 -7.78
N LYS A 106 -19.94 -3.24 -7.15
CA LYS A 106 -21.10 -2.52 -7.69
C LYS A 106 -21.60 -1.31 -6.90
N HIS A 107 -21.24 -1.14 -5.64
CA HIS A 107 -21.94 -0.15 -4.80
C HIS A 107 -21.15 1.10 -4.37
N GLN A 108 -19.91 1.30 -4.82
CA GLN A 108 -19.11 2.46 -4.38
C GLN A 108 -18.72 3.46 -5.48
N ALA A 109 -19.26 3.34 -6.69
CA ALA A 109 -19.00 4.30 -7.78
C ALA A 109 -19.56 5.72 -7.52
N GLU A 110 -20.32 5.94 -6.44
CA GLU A 110 -20.93 7.25 -6.12
C GLU A 110 -20.04 8.21 -5.33
N ALA A 111 -18.84 7.78 -4.89
CA ALA A 111 -17.94 8.63 -4.11
C ALA A 111 -16.71 9.14 -4.89
N GLY A 112 -16.91 9.71 -6.06
CA GLY A 112 -16.00 10.73 -6.61
C GLY A 112 -14.70 10.31 -7.30
N SER A 113 -14.35 9.02 -7.41
CA SER A 113 -13.24 8.56 -8.26
C SER A 113 -13.78 7.59 -9.31
N GLY A 114 -13.92 8.05 -10.56
CA GLY A 114 -14.58 7.32 -11.65
C GLY A 114 -13.82 6.09 -12.19
N LYS A 115 -13.16 5.31 -11.32
CA LYS A 115 -12.55 4.02 -11.67
C LYS A 115 -13.20 2.92 -10.84
N PRO A 116 -13.70 1.84 -11.47
CA PRO A 116 -14.20 0.68 -10.75
C PRO A 116 -13.04 0.02 -9.98
N ALA A 117 -13.30 -0.41 -8.74
CA ALA A 117 -12.28 -1.03 -7.89
C ALA A 117 -11.80 -2.42 -8.42
N SER A 118 -12.45 -2.98 -9.45
CA SER A 118 -12.01 -4.19 -10.16
C SER A 118 -10.70 -3.98 -10.91
N ASP A 119 -10.38 -2.73 -11.28
CA ASP A 119 -9.16 -2.36 -12.00
C ASP A 119 -8.03 -1.89 -11.09
N MET A 120 -8.07 -2.19 -9.79
CA MET A 120 -6.88 -2.06 -8.97
C MET A 120 -5.84 -3.07 -9.44
N LEU A 121 -5.02 -2.66 -10.40
CA LEU A 121 -3.83 -3.38 -10.82
C LEU A 121 -2.99 -3.72 -9.59
N SER A 122 -2.36 -4.87 -9.57
CA SER A 122 -1.48 -5.32 -8.48
C SER A 122 -0.46 -4.24 -8.06
N GLY A 123 0.02 -3.45 -9.02
CA GLY A 123 0.89 -2.30 -8.78
C GLY A 123 0.24 -1.17 -7.96
N ASP A 124 -1.05 -0.89 -8.13
CA ASP A 124 -1.76 0.13 -7.35
C ASP A 124 -1.90 -0.29 -5.88
N ILE A 125 -2.24 -1.57 -5.63
CA ILE A 125 -2.31 -2.11 -4.27
C ILE A 125 -0.94 -2.08 -3.60
N SER A 126 0.12 -2.49 -4.29
CA SER A 126 1.49 -2.43 -3.77
C SER A 126 1.89 -0.99 -3.43
N GLN A 127 1.60 -0.03 -4.31
CA GLN A 127 1.85 1.39 -4.07
C GLN A 127 1.08 1.93 -2.85
N ARG A 128 -0.17 1.52 -2.65
CA ARG A 128 -0.99 1.91 -1.48
C ARG A 128 -0.42 1.32 -0.20
N LEU A 129 -0.01 0.05 -0.22
CA LEU A 129 0.59 -0.64 0.93
C LEU A 129 1.99 -0.14 1.31
N GLU A 130 2.68 0.57 0.42
CA GLU A 130 3.99 1.17 0.71
C GLU A 130 3.92 2.68 0.91
N ARG A 131 3.60 3.43 -0.14
CA ARG A 131 3.70 4.89 -0.14
C ARG A 131 2.58 5.57 0.63
N ASP A 132 1.34 5.13 0.45
CA ASP A 132 0.21 5.74 1.14
C ASP A 132 0.22 5.42 2.61
N LEU A 133 0.60 4.20 2.97
CA LEU A 133 0.76 3.77 4.34
C LEU A 133 1.89 4.55 5.05
N SER A 134 3.05 4.74 4.40
CA SER A 134 4.14 5.56 4.93
C SER A 134 3.70 7.01 5.14
N SER A 135 2.99 7.61 4.17
CA SER A 135 2.48 8.97 4.28
C SER A 135 1.44 9.13 5.40
N ALA A 136 0.58 8.14 5.62
CA ALA A 136 -0.41 8.15 6.68
C ALA A 136 0.21 7.91 8.06
N SER A 137 1.18 6.98 8.18
CA SER A 137 1.87 6.68 9.44
C SER A 137 2.69 7.88 9.94
N SER A 138 3.37 8.59 9.04
CA SER A 138 4.18 9.78 9.39
C SER A 138 3.35 10.89 10.04
N VAL A 139 2.06 11.02 9.69
CA VAL A 139 1.18 11.98 10.36
C VAL A 139 1.01 11.62 11.83
N VAL A 140 0.80 10.36 12.15
CA VAL A 140 0.58 9.89 13.52
C VAL A 140 1.88 9.95 14.33
N THR A 141 2.98 9.50 13.74
CA THR A 141 4.24 9.31 14.46
C THR A 141 5.11 10.56 14.48
N ASP A 142 5.00 11.45 13.52
CA ASP A 142 5.84 12.66 13.44
C ASP A 142 5.05 13.96 13.46
N ILE A 143 4.10 14.15 12.54
CA ILE A 143 3.45 15.44 12.35
C ILE A 143 2.60 15.84 13.56
N LEU A 144 1.70 14.99 14.04
CA LEU A 144 0.81 15.32 15.15
C LEU A 144 1.57 15.60 16.46
N PRO A 145 2.53 14.76 16.92
CA PRO A 145 3.34 15.08 18.10
C PRO A 145 4.15 16.35 17.91
N THR A 146 4.72 16.59 16.74
CA THR A 146 5.51 17.78 16.45
C THR A 146 4.64 19.04 16.47
N ILE A 147 3.40 19.01 15.97
CA ILE A 147 2.46 20.15 16.08
C ILE A 147 2.24 20.51 17.55
N VAL A 148 1.98 19.52 18.41
CA VAL A 148 1.74 19.76 19.85
C VAL A 148 2.96 20.41 20.50
N VAL A 149 4.16 19.85 20.29
CA VAL A 149 5.41 20.37 20.85
C VAL A 149 5.72 21.78 20.32
N THR A 150 5.52 22.00 19.01
CA THR A 150 5.76 23.27 18.36
C THR A 150 4.82 24.39 18.84
N LEU A 151 3.54 24.06 19.08
CA LEU A 151 2.59 25.02 19.66
C LEU A 151 3.00 25.39 21.09
N VAL A 152 3.37 24.42 21.92
CA VAL A 152 3.86 24.69 23.29
C VAL A 152 5.14 25.55 23.26
N GLN A 153 6.04 25.28 22.32
CA GLN A 153 7.24 26.10 22.13
C GLN A 153 6.89 27.55 21.75
N LEU A 154 5.95 27.75 20.83
CA LEU A 154 5.51 29.07 20.39
C LEU A 154 4.92 29.87 21.55
N PHE A 155 3.97 29.27 22.29
CA PHE A 155 3.37 29.90 23.45
C PHE A 155 4.39 30.17 24.56
N GLY A 156 5.25 29.19 24.87
CA GLY A 156 6.29 29.33 25.88
C GLY A 156 7.27 30.46 25.56
N ALA A 157 7.74 30.51 24.30
CA ALA A 157 8.63 31.60 23.84
C ALA A 157 7.94 32.98 23.88
N PHE A 158 6.64 33.03 23.50
CA PHE A 158 5.86 34.27 23.59
C PHE A 158 5.71 34.76 25.03
N PHE A 159 5.32 33.87 25.96
CA PHE A 159 5.17 34.25 27.37
C PHE A 159 6.50 34.66 28.00
N LEU A 160 7.58 33.96 27.68
CA LEU A 160 8.92 34.33 28.15
C LEU A 160 9.34 35.69 27.58
N MET A 161 9.11 35.96 26.28
CA MET A 161 9.38 37.26 25.67
C MET A 161 8.55 38.37 26.34
N ARG A 162 7.25 38.13 26.58
CA ARG A 162 6.34 39.09 27.23
C ARG A 162 6.81 39.44 28.66
N SER A 163 7.37 38.47 29.38
CA SER A 163 7.90 38.73 30.74
C SER A 163 9.12 39.64 30.78
N ILE A 164 9.82 39.75 29.64
CA ILE A 164 11.00 40.61 29.50
C ILE A 164 10.60 41.97 28.89
N ASP A 165 9.88 41.94 27.74
CA ASP A 165 9.43 43.15 27.04
C ASP A 165 8.09 42.87 26.32
N SER A 166 7.05 43.61 26.73
CA SER A 166 5.69 43.42 26.20
C SER A 166 5.53 43.97 24.78
N ILE A 167 6.23 45.07 24.43
CA ILE A 167 6.12 45.71 23.12
C ILE A 167 6.68 44.78 22.06
N LEU A 168 7.86 44.22 22.31
CA LEU A 168 8.53 43.32 21.37
C LEU A 168 7.73 42.02 21.19
N ALA A 169 7.16 41.46 22.27
CA ALA A 169 6.34 40.25 22.19
C ALA A 169 5.11 40.45 21.29
N TRP A 170 4.38 41.55 21.48
CA TRP A 170 3.17 41.84 20.68
C TRP A 170 3.53 42.20 19.23
N SER A 171 4.62 42.89 18.97
CA SER A 171 5.05 43.20 17.61
C SER A 171 5.36 41.97 16.77
N LEU A 172 6.00 40.94 17.37
CA LEU A 172 6.26 39.66 16.73
C LEU A 172 4.98 38.83 16.53
N LEU A 173 4.06 38.90 17.51
CA LEU A 173 2.79 38.20 17.38
C LEU A 173 1.93 38.76 16.24
N VAL A 174 1.89 40.07 16.05
CA VAL A 174 1.18 40.73 14.95
C VAL A 174 1.80 40.40 13.58
N LEU A 175 3.13 40.23 13.51
CA LEU A 175 3.81 39.84 12.27
C LEU A 175 3.44 38.40 11.84
N THR A 176 3.12 37.51 12.78
CA THR A 176 2.83 36.09 12.52
C THR A 176 1.65 35.86 11.54
N PRO A 177 0.46 36.45 11.73
CA PRO A 177 -0.68 36.26 10.78
C PRO A 177 -0.38 36.83 9.40
N VAL A 178 0.39 37.93 9.31
CA VAL A 178 0.79 38.49 8.01
C VAL A 178 1.64 37.49 7.23
N VAL A 179 2.64 36.89 7.90
CA VAL A 179 3.47 35.83 7.30
C VAL A 179 2.63 34.62 6.92
N ALA A 180 1.68 34.22 7.77
CA ALA A 180 0.79 33.07 7.50
C ALA A 180 -0.09 33.30 6.26
N VAL A 181 -0.67 34.49 6.09
CA VAL A 181 -1.46 34.85 4.91
C VAL A 181 -0.60 34.84 3.64
N CYS A 182 0.58 35.46 3.69
CA CYS A 182 1.53 35.44 2.58
C CYS A 182 1.94 34.01 2.21
N ALA A 183 2.28 33.18 3.20
CA ALA A 183 2.66 31.81 2.98
C ALA A 183 1.51 30.96 2.38
N LYS A 184 0.28 31.17 2.81
CA LYS A 184 -0.91 30.51 2.23
C LYS A 184 -1.11 30.88 0.75
N TYR A 185 -0.97 32.14 0.40
CA TYR A 185 -1.09 32.61 -0.99
C TYR A 185 0.01 32.02 -1.89
N LEU A 186 1.27 32.13 -1.44
CA LEU A 186 2.42 31.57 -2.15
C LEU A 186 2.32 30.05 -2.27
N GLY A 187 1.92 29.37 -1.18
CA GLY A 187 1.75 27.91 -1.14
C GLY A 187 0.66 27.39 -2.08
N SER A 188 -0.46 28.10 -2.21
CA SER A 188 -1.54 27.72 -3.13
C SER A 188 -1.09 27.74 -4.59
N ARG A 189 -0.29 28.75 -4.96
CA ARG A 189 0.27 28.90 -6.31
C ARG A 189 1.36 27.85 -6.60
N LEU A 190 2.22 27.58 -5.61
CA LEU A 190 3.22 26.48 -5.68
C LEU A 190 2.53 25.12 -5.86
N LYS A 191 1.42 24.86 -5.17
CA LYS A 191 0.66 23.63 -5.30
C LYS A 191 0.18 23.42 -6.74
N LYS A 192 -0.41 24.43 -7.38
CA LYS A 192 -0.85 24.35 -8.79
C LYS A 192 0.29 24.04 -9.75
N MET A 193 1.45 24.69 -9.56
CA MET A 193 2.64 24.41 -10.37
C MET A 193 3.17 23.00 -10.16
N THR A 194 3.13 22.49 -8.93
CA THR A 194 3.57 21.12 -8.61
C THR A 194 2.64 20.08 -9.22
N LEU A 195 1.33 20.33 -9.26
CA LEU A 195 0.37 19.41 -9.90
C LEU A 195 0.64 19.32 -11.42
N ALA A 196 0.84 20.44 -12.11
CA ALA A 196 1.17 20.45 -13.53
C ALA A 196 2.49 19.69 -13.85
N ILE A 197 3.49 19.80 -12.97
CA ILE A 197 4.74 19.04 -13.10
C ILE A 197 4.46 17.53 -12.94
N ARG A 198 3.67 17.14 -11.94
CA ARG A 198 3.34 15.72 -11.71
C ARG A 198 2.54 15.09 -12.84
N GLU A 199 1.63 15.84 -13.46
CA GLU A 199 0.89 15.39 -14.64
C GLU A 199 1.84 15.07 -15.82
N GLU A 200 2.80 15.96 -16.08
CA GLU A 200 3.80 15.73 -17.15
C GLU A 200 4.77 14.59 -16.77
N GLU A 201 5.24 14.51 -15.52
CA GLU A 201 6.05 13.38 -15.02
C GLU A 201 5.34 12.04 -15.18
N SER A 202 4.05 11.98 -14.84
CA SER A 202 3.23 10.77 -15.00
C SER A 202 3.09 10.38 -16.48
N SER A 203 2.90 11.35 -17.36
CA SER A 203 2.80 11.11 -18.81
C SER A 203 4.12 10.59 -19.38
N ILE A 204 5.26 11.12 -18.93
CA ILE A 204 6.59 10.62 -19.31
C ILE A 204 6.80 9.21 -18.81
N GLN A 205 6.42 8.92 -17.56
CA GLN A 205 6.57 7.59 -16.96
C GLN A 205 5.73 6.54 -17.70
N MET A 206 4.47 6.86 -18.07
CA MET A 206 3.64 5.98 -18.89
C MET A 206 4.31 5.69 -20.23
N MET A 207 4.81 6.74 -20.94
CA MET A 207 5.47 6.57 -22.22
C MET A 207 6.71 5.70 -22.15
N ILE A 208 7.51 5.85 -21.07
CA ILE A 208 8.70 5.01 -20.85
C ILE A 208 8.28 3.57 -20.59
N GLN A 209 7.26 3.35 -19.75
CA GLN A 209 6.76 2.01 -19.43
C GLN A 209 6.24 1.29 -20.69
N GLU A 210 5.39 1.95 -21.49
CA GLU A 210 4.91 1.41 -22.77
C GLU A 210 6.06 1.11 -23.74
N THR A 211 7.08 1.98 -23.77
CA THR A 211 8.25 1.80 -24.61
C THR A 211 9.04 0.55 -24.23
N VAL A 212 9.24 0.32 -22.95
CA VAL A 212 9.95 -0.87 -22.43
C VAL A 212 9.11 -2.14 -22.64
N GLU A 213 7.81 -2.08 -22.40
CA GLU A 213 6.90 -3.21 -22.59
C GLU A 213 6.83 -3.67 -24.06
N HIS A 214 6.92 -2.71 -25.00
CA HIS A 214 6.86 -2.96 -26.45
C HIS A 214 8.22 -2.78 -27.15
N GLU A 215 9.34 -2.98 -26.43
CA GLU A 215 10.70 -2.78 -26.96
C GLU A 215 10.94 -3.57 -28.27
N LEU A 216 10.50 -4.82 -28.33
CA LEU A 216 10.63 -5.66 -29.52
C LEU A 216 9.91 -5.05 -30.73
N THR A 217 8.69 -4.55 -30.51
CA THR A 217 7.90 -3.91 -31.58
C THR A 217 8.57 -2.64 -32.07
N ILE A 218 9.10 -1.81 -31.18
CA ILE A 218 9.78 -0.56 -31.51
C ILE A 218 11.04 -0.85 -32.36
N LYS A 219 11.84 -1.84 -31.96
CA LYS A 219 13.03 -2.29 -32.69
C LYS A 219 12.68 -2.85 -34.08
N THR A 220 11.62 -3.67 -34.13
CA THR A 220 11.17 -4.25 -35.42
C THR A 220 10.69 -3.18 -36.41
N LEU A 221 10.06 -2.11 -35.87
CA LEU A 221 9.60 -0.97 -36.67
C LEU A 221 10.69 0.07 -36.95
N GLN A 222 11.91 -0.09 -36.40
CA GLN A 222 13.01 0.89 -36.44
C GLN A 222 12.56 2.30 -36.02
N ALA A 223 11.71 2.37 -34.96
CA ALA A 223 11.05 3.59 -34.52
C ALA A 223 11.75 4.25 -33.31
N GLU A 224 12.97 3.83 -32.91
CA GLU A 224 13.70 4.30 -31.74
C GLU A 224 13.91 5.82 -31.73
N SER A 225 14.28 6.38 -32.88
CA SER A 225 14.51 7.82 -33.04
C SER A 225 13.21 8.62 -32.83
N THR A 226 12.09 8.10 -33.36
CA THR A 226 10.77 8.74 -33.22
C THR A 226 10.29 8.73 -31.78
N VAL A 227 10.41 7.59 -31.09
CA VAL A 227 10.01 7.46 -29.68
C VAL A 227 10.92 8.31 -28.78
N SER A 228 12.24 8.26 -28.98
CA SER A 228 13.20 9.08 -28.27
C SER A 228 12.93 10.59 -28.46
N GLY A 229 12.63 11.02 -29.71
CA GLY A 229 12.25 12.41 -29.99
C GLY A 229 10.96 12.84 -29.27
N ARG A 230 9.96 11.94 -29.18
CA ARG A 230 8.72 12.20 -28.43
C ARG A 230 8.98 12.37 -26.94
N VAL A 231 9.73 11.46 -26.32
CA VAL A 231 10.14 11.57 -24.91
C VAL A 231 10.95 12.85 -24.69
N GLY A 232 11.90 13.19 -25.59
CA GLY A 232 12.69 14.42 -25.51
C GLY A 232 11.83 15.69 -25.53
N SER A 233 10.77 15.74 -26.34
CA SER A 233 9.84 16.87 -26.36
C SER A 233 9.02 17.01 -25.08
N MET A 234 8.62 15.89 -24.46
CA MET A 234 7.94 15.88 -23.17
C MET A 234 8.89 16.34 -22.05
N GLN A 235 10.15 15.88 -22.06
CA GLN A 235 11.16 16.34 -21.10
C GLN A 235 11.45 17.83 -21.21
N GLN A 236 11.46 18.41 -22.41
CA GLN A 236 11.59 19.86 -22.58
C GLN A 236 10.42 20.63 -21.96
N ARG A 237 9.18 20.16 -22.12
CA ARG A 237 8.01 20.75 -21.46
C ARG A 237 8.12 20.67 -19.94
N LEU A 238 8.47 19.49 -19.40
CA LEU A 238 8.72 19.29 -17.99
C LEU A 238 9.78 20.26 -17.47
N HIS A 239 10.92 20.38 -18.17
CA HIS A 239 12.00 21.30 -17.84
C HIS A 239 11.50 22.75 -17.72
N HIS A 240 10.67 23.21 -18.64
CA HIS A 240 10.06 24.54 -18.61
C HIS A 240 9.17 24.76 -17.37
N LEU A 241 8.33 23.78 -17.05
CA LEU A 241 7.47 23.83 -15.85
C LEU A 241 8.30 23.85 -14.56
N VAL A 242 9.32 23.01 -14.48
CA VAL A 242 10.24 22.94 -13.32
C VAL A 242 11.00 24.26 -13.14
N HIS A 243 11.56 24.82 -14.21
CA HIS A 243 12.25 26.12 -14.16
C HIS A 243 11.33 27.26 -13.68
N ARG A 244 10.09 27.29 -14.17
CA ARG A 244 9.09 28.28 -13.74
C ARG A 244 8.78 28.13 -12.25
N ARG A 245 8.62 26.89 -11.76
CA ARG A 245 8.41 26.60 -10.33
C ARG A 245 9.62 27.00 -9.49
N ILE A 246 10.85 26.67 -9.93
CA ILE A 246 12.07 27.00 -9.19
C ILE A 246 12.21 28.51 -9.04
N ARG A 247 12.04 29.29 -10.12
CA ARG A 247 12.08 30.76 -10.07
C ARG A 247 11.06 31.33 -9.10
N PHE A 248 9.82 30.85 -9.14
CA PHE A 248 8.79 31.28 -8.21
C PHE A 248 9.10 30.89 -6.76
N THR A 249 9.65 29.70 -6.54
CA THR A 249 10.08 29.22 -5.22
C THR A 249 11.23 30.08 -4.67
N LEU A 250 12.20 30.44 -5.51
CA LEU A 250 13.31 31.31 -5.14
C LEU A 250 12.79 32.68 -4.66
N ILE A 251 11.96 33.34 -5.46
CA ILE A 251 11.38 34.65 -5.11
C ILE A 251 10.56 34.54 -3.81
N SER A 252 9.77 33.48 -3.66
CA SER A 252 8.96 33.25 -2.46
C SER A 252 9.83 33.05 -1.21
N ARG A 253 10.93 32.29 -1.34
CA ARG A 253 11.91 32.08 -0.25
C ARG A 253 12.64 33.37 0.11
N LEU A 254 13.05 34.14 -0.88
CA LEU A 254 13.70 35.44 -0.63
C LEU A 254 12.72 36.37 0.10
N LEU A 255 11.49 36.50 -0.34
CA LEU A 255 10.50 37.33 0.32
C LEU A 255 10.30 36.95 1.80
N LEU A 256 10.12 35.64 2.07
CA LEU A 256 9.99 35.17 3.44
C LEU A 256 11.26 35.39 4.26
N ALA A 257 12.46 35.13 3.69
CA ALA A 257 13.71 35.33 4.36
C ALA A 257 13.92 36.81 4.73
N PHE A 258 13.62 37.75 3.82
CA PHE A 258 13.63 39.17 4.12
C PHE A 258 12.69 39.51 5.27
N THR A 259 11.43 39.02 5.24
CA THR A 259 10.46 39.32 6.31
C THR A 259 10.96 38.86 7.68
N PHE A 260 11.57 37.67 7.76
CA PHE A 260 12.14 37.16 9.02
C PHE A 260 13.41 37.91 9.43
N SER A 261 14.29 38.24 8.47
CA SER A 261 15.49 39.01 8.74
C SER A 261 15.15 40.42 9.23
N TYR A 262 14.16 41.07 8.69
CA TYR A 262 13.71 42.38 9.19
C TYR A 262 13.14 42.28 10.61
N GLY A 263 12.41 41.23 10.95
CA GLY A 263 11.94 40.99 12.32
C GLY A 263 13.09 40.81 13.31
N TYR A 264 14.12 40.02 12.91
CA TYR A 264 15.31 39.83 13.72
C TYR A 264 16.11 41.13 13.86
N PHE A 265 16.35 41.84 12.74
CA PHE A 265 17.07 43.12 12.74
C PHE A 265 16.33 44.22 13.51
N GLY A 266 15.01 44.28 13.41
CA GLY A 266 14.16 45.17 14.20
C GLY A 266 14.30 44.93 15.70
N ALA A 267 14.28 43.67 16.12
CA ALA A 267 14.53 43.31 17.52
C ALA A 267 15.95 43.66 17.97
N PHE A 268 16.96 43.50 17.09
CA PHE A 268 18.34 43.92 17.36
C PHE A 268 18.46 45.43 17.57
N VAL A 269 17.92 46.23 16.64
CA VAL A 269 17.96 47.71 16.73
C VAL A 269 17.22 48.20 17.96
N TYR A 270 16.01 47.66 18.21
CA TYR A 270 15.23 47.97 19.41
C TYR A 270 16.01 47.65 20.69
N GLY A 271 16.57 46.44 20.78
CA GLY A 271 17.41 46.02 21.91
C GLY A 271 18.64 46.89 22.12
N ALA A 272 19.31 47.31 21.03
CA ALA A 272 20.47 48.20 21.07
C ALA A 272 20.10 49.60 21.60
N ILE A 273 18.96 50.16 21.20
CA ILE A 273 18.44 51.42 21.71
C ILE A 273 18.13 51.33 23.22
N GLN A 274 17.44 50.26 23.65
CA GLN A 274 17.13 50.04 25.06
C GLN A 274 18.39 49.83 25.89
N LEU A 275 19.41 49.16 25.36
CA LEU A 275 20.72 48.98 25.98
C LEU A 275 21.44 50.31 26.14
N LYS A 276 21.46 51.13 25.07
CA LYS A 276 22.05 52.48 25.12
C LYS A 276 21.39 53.35 26.19
N ASN A 277 20.08 53.22 26.36
CA ASN A 277 19.30 53.97 27.36
C ASN A 277 19.46 53.40 28.78
N GLY A 278 20.22 52.32 28.98
CA GLY A 278 20.44 51.68 30.27
C GLY A 278 19.20 50.92 30.83
N LEU A 279 18.19 50.69 29.98
CA LEU A 279 16.93 50.03 30.39
C LEU A 279 17.05 48.51 30.45
N ILE A 280 17.98 47.93 29.69
CA ILE A 280 18.23 46.48 29.65
C ILE A 280 19.74 46.20 29.74
N THR A 281 20.06 44.95 30.15
CA THR A 281 21.46 44.45 30.12
C THR A 281 21.81 43.83 28.76
N PHE A 282 23.09 43.61 28.49
CA PHE A 282 23.56 42.94 27.29
C PHE A 282 23.04 41.48 27.23
N GLY A 283 22.93 40.81 28.39
CA GLY A 283 22.35 39.48 28.48
C GLY A 283 20.86 39.46 28.08
N VAL A 284 20.10 40.51 28.43
CA VAL A 284 18.68 40.63 28.00
C VAL A 284 18.60 40.85 26.48
N MET A 285 19.44 41.67 25.89
CA MET A 285 19.49 41.88 24.45
C MET A 285 19.77 40.57 23.70
N THR A 286 20.71 39.76 24.18
CA THR A 286 20.98 38.44 23.55
C THR A 286 19.82 37.47 23.71
N ALA A 287 19.11 37.51 24.86
CA ALA A 287 17.89 36.72 25.04
C ALA A 287 16.78 37.13 24.06
N PHE A 288 16.61 38.39 23.75
CA PHE A 288 15.67 38.86 22.73
C PHE A 288 15.93 38.19 21.38
N LEU A 289 17.18 38.21 20.91
CA LEU A 289 17.55 37.65 19.62
C LEU A 289 17.30 36.12 19.55
N GLN A 290 17.61 35.40 20.64
CA GLN A 290 17.33 33.96 20.74
C GLN A 290 15.85 33.69 20.71
N LEU A 291 15.01 34.44 21.47
CA LEU A 291 13.57 34.28 21.53
C LEU A 291 12.89 34.60 20.20
N VAL A 292 13.36 35.59 19.46
CA VAL A 292 12.89 35.88 18.09
C VAL A 292 13.04 34.63 17.22
N GLY A 293 14.18 33.97 17.24
CA GLY A 293 14.40 32.71 16.53
C GLY A 293 13.48 31.59 17.00
N GLN A 294 13.25 31.48 18.33
CA GLN A 294 12.36 30.49 18.93
C GLN A 294 10.87 30.74 18.65
N ILE A 295 10.48 31.94 18.24
CA ILE A 295 9.11 32.24 17.76
C ILE A 295 9.00 32.00 16.25
N GLN A 296 9.98 32.42 15.46
CA GLN A 296 9.95 32.33 14.00
C GLN A 296 10.07 30.89 13.48
N SER A 297 10.99 30.09 14.07
CA SER A 297 11.23 28.71 13.63
C SER A 297 9.98 27.80 13.71
N PRO A 298 9.22 27.78 14.84
CA PRO A 298 7.96 27.05 14.94
C PRO A 298 6.93 27.39 13.87
N ILE A 299 6.81 28.68 13.54
CA ILE A 299 5.86 29.14 12.54
C ILE A 299 6.19 28.54 11.17
N MET A 300 7.47 28.58 10.78
CA MET A 300 7.92 27.98 9.52
C MET A 300 7.73 26.47 9.50
N SER A 301 7.99 25.80 10.61
CA SER A 301 7.76 24.36 10.76
C SER A 301 6.29 23.99 10.56
N LEU A 302 5.37 24.69 11.23
CA LEU A 302 3.93 24.47 11.10
C LEU A 302 3.42 24.69 9.67
N LEU A 303 3.90 25.76 9.01
CA LEU A 303 3.56 26.03 7.61
C LEU A 303 4.08 24.94 6.67
N GLY A 304 5.28 24.41 6.94
CA GLY A 304 5.87 23.30 6.18
C GLY A 304 5.09 21.96 6.31
N MET A 305 4.33 21.76 7.39
CA MET A 305 3.55 20.56 7.62
C MET A 305 2.20 20.54 6.87
N ILE A 306 1.67 21.71 6.45
CA ILE A 306 0.38 21.79 5.76
C ILE A 306 0.32 20.95 4.48
N PRO A 307 1.29 21.01 3.55
CA PRO A 307 1.29 20.16 2.36
C PRO A 307 1.34 18.67 2.69
N GLN A 308 2.08 18.29 3.73
CA GLN A 308 2.19 16.91 4.17
C GLN A 308 0.86 16.37 4.70
N LEU A 309 0.13 17.16 5.50
CA LEU A 309 -1.21 16.82 5.97
C LEU A 309 -2.22 16.65 4.83
N ILE A 310 -2.17 17.53 3.82
CA ILE A 310 -3.02 17.43 2.63
C ILE A 310 -2.71 16.15 1.85
N HIS A 311 -1.42 15.84 1.66
CA HIS A 311 -1.00 14.63 0.97
C HIS A 311 -1.44 13.36 1.73
N ALA A 312 -1.22 13.35 3.04
CA ALA A 312 -1.61 12.23 3.88
C ALA A 312 -3.14 12.03 3.93
N SER A 313 -3.95 13.10 3.87
CA SER A 313 -5.41 12.96 3.81
C SER A 313 -5.87 12.21 2.56
N ALA A 314 -5.26 12.49 1.40
CA ALA A 314 -5.53 11.77 0.16
C ALA A 314 -5.07 10.30 0.24
N SER A 315 -3.92 10.04 0.89
CA SER A 315 -3.44 8.68 1.14
C SER A 315 -4.38 7.90 2.06
N VAL A 316 -4.91 8.54 3.12
CA VAL A 316 -5.91 7.92 4.02
C VAL A 316 -7.19 7.57 3.27
N ASP A 317 -7.67 8.42 2.36
CA ASP A 317 -8.88 8.09 1.58
C ASP A 317 -8.67 6.81 0.77
N ARG A 318 -7.50 6.64 0.12
CA ARG A 318 -7.17 5.41 -0.63
C ARG A 318 -7.00 4.18 0.26
N LEU A 319 -6.47 4.34 1.49
CA LEU A 319 -6.35 3.24 2.45
C LEU A 319 -7.71 2.82 3.02
N VAL A 320 -8.59 3.80 3.31
CA VAL A 320 -9.97 3.55 3.75
C VAL A 320 -10.79 2.88 2.66
N GLU A 321 -10.51 3.15 1.39
CA GLU A 321 -11.13 2.44 0.26
C GLU A 321 -10.82 0.94 0.33
N ILE A 322 -9.58 0.54 0.66
CA ILE A 322 -9.21 -0.87 0.88
C ILE A 322 -9.94 -1.43 2.12
N GLU A 323 -9.99 -0.69 3.23
CA GLU A 323 -10.68 -1.14 4.46
C GLU A 323 -12.20 -1.31 4.25
N ASN A 324 -12.80 -0.58 3.33
CA ASN A 324 -14.24 -0.61 3.04
C ASN A 324 -14.59 -1.59 1.91
N THR A 325 -13.63 -2.31 1.31
CA THR A 325 -13.96 -3.36 0.35
C THR A 325 -14.78 -4.46 1.01
N GLU A 326 -15.78 -4.97 0.30
CA GLU A 326 -16.57 -6.10 0.80
C GLU A 326 -15.65 -7.29 1.06
N GLN A 327 -15.72 -7.77 2.29
CA GLN A 327 -14.98 -8.97 2.71
C GLN A 327 -15.77 -10.21 2.37
N GLU A 328 -15.09 -11.29 2.01
CA GLU A 328 -15.71 -12.60 1.96
C GLU A 328 -16.14 -13.02 3.37
N GLU A 329 -17.25 -13.75 3.46
CA GLU A 329 -17.63 -14.38 4.71
C GLU A 329 -16.50 -15.30 5.15
N SER A 330 -15.98 -15.05 6.35
CA SER A 330 -14.80 -15.73 6.86
C SER A 330 -15.00 -17.24 6.87
N LEU A 331 -14.13 -17.97 6.18
CA LEU A 331 -14.05 -19.43 6.24
C LEU A 331 -13.88 -19.96 7.68
N VAL A 332 -13.41 -19.09 8.59
CA VAL A 332 -13.18 -19.41 10.02
C VAL A 332 -14.47 -19.58 10.84
N GLN A 333 -15.62 -19.05 10.36
CA GLN A 333 -16.90 -19.25 11.05
C GLN A 333 -17.69 -20.48 10.57
N SER A 334 -17.32 -21.09 9.47
CA SER A 334 -17.81 -22.43 9.11
C SER A 334 -16.87 -23.49 9.71
N ASP A 335 -16.87 -23.62 11.03
CA ASP A 335 -16.26 -24.74 11.77
C ASP A 335 -16.95 -26.08 11.51
N ALA A 336 -17.70 -26.14 10.46
CA ALA A 336 -18.25 -27.34 9.88
C ALA A 336 -17.83 -27.40 8.40
N SER A 337 -16.55 -27.70 8.12
CA SER A 337 -16.27 -28.55 6.96
C SER A 337 -17.08 -29.82 7.19
N ILE A 338 -18.33 -29.80 6.72
CA ILE A 338 -19.20 -30.95 6.79
C ILE A 338 -18.45 -32.06 6.05
N PRO A 339 -17.97 -33.12 6.72
CA PRO A 339 -17.28 -34.17 6.01
C PRO A 339 -18.24 -34.77 5.01
N LEU A 340 -18.08 -34.36 3.75
CA LEU A 340 -18.79 -34.96 2.63
C LEU A 340 -18.06 -36.24 2.23
N GLN A 341 -18.80 -37.24 1.75
CA GLN A 341 -18.21 -38.45 1.22
C GLN A 341 -17.32 -38.14 0.01
N ARG A 342 -16.44 -39.09 -0.37
CA ARG A 342 -15.47 -38.87 -1.46
C ARG A 342 -16.10 -38.47 -2.79
N ALA A 343 -17.26 -39.03 -3.15
CA ALA A 343 -17.96 -38.67 -4.37
C ALA A 343 -18.99 -37.56 -4.09
N CYS A 344 -18.77 -36.37 -4.63
CA CYS A 344 -19.69 -35.24 -4.53
C CYS A 344 -20.10 -34.74 -5.91
N GLY A 345 -21.36 -34.33 -6.04
CA GLY A 345 -21.89 -33.63 -7.22
C GLY A 345 -22.05 -32.13 -6.93
N ILE A 346 -22.22 -31.35 -7.99
CA ILE A 346 -22.50 -29.91 -7.88
C ILE A 346 -23.63 -29.54 -8.84
N ARG A 347 -24.66 -28.88 -8.30
CA ARG A 347 -25.88 -28.53 -9.03
C ARG A 347 -26.04 -27.02 -9.09
N LEU A 348 -26.25 -26.51 -10.30
CA LEU A 348 -26.68 -25.15 -10.57
C LEU A 348 -28.17 -25.11 -10.83
N GLN A 349 -28.90 -24.18 -10.21
CA GLN A 349 -30.35 -24.02 -10.34
C GLN A 349 -30.64 -22.55 -10.71
N ASP A 350 -31.08 -22.35 -11.95
CA ASP A 350 -31.49 -21.03 -12.50
C ASP A 350 -30.45 -19.93 -12.28
N VAL A 351 -29.17 -20.25 -12.46
CA VAL A 351 -28.06 -19.37 -12.17
C VAL A 351 -27.86 -18.30 -13.25
N SER A 352 -27.85 -17.05 -12.85
CA SER A 352 -27.48 -15.93 -13.72
C SER A 352 -26.34 -15.11 -13.10
N TYR A 353 -25.44 -14.62 -13.96
CA TYR A 353 -24.30 -13.82 -13.54
C TYR A 353 -23.88 -12.81 -14.60
N SER A 354 -23.56 -11.60 -14.15
CA SER A 354 -22.98 -10.54 -14.97
C SER A 354 -21.77 -9.92 -14.27
N TYR A 355 -20.69 -9.71 -15.01
CA TYR A 355 -19.57 -8.95 -14.46
C TYR A 355 -19.97 -7.50 -14.17
N PRO A 356 -19.46 -6.89 -13.10
CA PRO A 356 -19.78 -5.51 -12.69
C PRO A 356 -19.24 -4.43 -13.64
N ASP A 357 -18.89 -4.77 -14.87
CA ASP A 357 -18.40 -3.87 -15.91
C ASP A 357 -19.49 -2.89 -16.38
N GLU A 358 -19.08 -1.72 -16.90
CA GLU A 358 -19.99 -0.65 -17.38
C GLU A 358 -21.02 -1.13 -18.43
N ARG A 359 -20.73 -2.23 -19.11
CA ARG A 359 -21.62 -2.78 -20.16
C ARG A 359 -22.72 -3.71 -19.67
N LYS A 360 -22.75 -4.07 -18.37
CA LYS A 360 -23.76 -5.00 -17.78
C LYS A 360 -24.09 -6.21 -18.67
N LYS A 361 -23.08 -6.76 -19.36
CA LYS A 361 -23.30 -7.93 -20.22
C LYS A 361 -23.55 -9.16 -19.34
N VAL A 362 -24.74 -9.72 -19.44
CA VAL A 362 -25.06 -11.01 -18.81
C VAL A 362 -24.21 -12.08 -19.49
N VAL A 363 -23.35 -12.76 -18.73
CA VAL A 363 -22.45 -13.80 -19.24
C VAL A 363 -23.06 -15.19 -19.08
N VAL A 364 -23.78 -15.40 -17.98
CA VAL A 364 -24.53 -16.63 -17.71
C VAL A 364 -25.98 -16.24 -17.44
N SER A 365 -26.95 -16.83 -18.14
CA SER A 365 -28.37 -16.50 -18.05
C SER A 365 -29.19 -17.76 -17.83
N HIS A 366 -29.90 -17.80 -16.69
CA HIS A 366 -30.85 -18.88 -16.33
C HIS A 366 -30.28 -20.29 -16.53
N PHE A 367 -29.00 -20.49 -16.20
CA PHE A 367 -28.30 -21.74 -16.42
C PHE A 367 -28.58 -22.75 -15.31
N SER A 368 -28.99 -23.95 -15.70
CA SER A 368 -29.25 -25.07 -14.79
C SER A 368 -28.57 -26.33 -15.32
N TYR A 369 -27.75 -26.97 -14.48
CA TYR A 369 -27.08 -28.21 -14.79
C TYR A 369 -26.69 -28.97 -13.52
N ASP A 370 -26.68 -30.32 -13.59
CA ASP A 370 -26.31 -31.18 -12.48
C ASP A 370 -25.08 -32.03 -12.82
N PHE A 371 -23.91 -31.63 -12.30
CA PHE A 371 -22.68 -32.40 -12.38
C PHE A 371 -22.74 -33.52 -11.34
N ARG A 372 -23.04 -34.74 -11.78
CA ARG A 372 -23.27 -35.89 -10.90
C ARG A 372 -21.96 -36.33 -10.20
N PRO A 373 -22.09 -36.96 -8.99
CA PRO A 373 -20.93 -37.53 -8.29
C PRO A 373 -20.17 -38.55 -9.13
N ALA A 374 -18.84 -38.54 -9.03
CA ALA A 374 -17.92 -39.46 -9.71
C ALA A 374 -18.10 -39.51 -11.24
N THR A 375 -18.49 -38.41 -11.87
CA THR A 375 -18.58 -38.28 -13.32
C THR A 375 -17.53 -37.32 -13.88
N SER A 376 -17.12 -37.54 -15.12
CA SER A 376 -16.28 -36.59 -15.87
C SER A 376 -17.10 -35.88 -16.94
N VAL A 377 -17.12 -34.57 -16.90
CA VAL A 377 -17.91 -33.70 -17.80
C VAL A 377 -16.98 -32.71 -18.52
N ALA A 378 -17.02 -32.70 -19.84
CA ALA A 378 -16.36 -31.71 -20.66
C ALA A 378 -17.29 -30.54 -20.98
N ILE A 379 -16.91 -29.32 -20.64
CA ILE A 379 -17.58 -28.07 -21.06
C ILE A 379 -16.94 -27.58 -22.36
N VAL A 380 -17.71 -27.57 -23.43
CA VAL A 380 -17.29 -27.22 -24.78
C VAL A 380 -18.11 -26.03 -25.29
N GLY A 381 -17.53 -25.11 -26.00
CA GLY A 381 -18.23 -23.95 -26.58
C GLY A 381 -17.25 -22.93 -27.17
N GLU A 382 -17.78 -21.89 -27.81
CA GLU A 382 -16.97 -20.84 -28.42
C GLU A 382 -16.20 -20.02 -27.36
N THR A 383 -15.11 -19.36 -27.81
CA THR A 383 -14.36 -18.45 -26.93
C THR A 383 -15.27 -17.30 -26.50
N GLY A 384 -15.32 -17.03 -25.19
CA GLY A 384 -16.15 -15.95 -24.64
C GLY A 384 -17.61 -16.31 -24.32
N CYS A 385 -18.04 -17.57 -24.47
CA CYS A 385 -19.40 -18.01 -24.10
C CYS A 385 -19.63 -18.19 -22.58
N GLY A 386 -18.61 -17.96 -21.75
CA GLY A 386 -18.76 -18.01 -20.28
C GLY A 386 -18.23 -19.26 -19.58
N LYS A 387 -17.46 -20.14 -20.25
CA LYS A 387 -16.92 -21.39 -19.66
C LYS A 387 -16.13 -21.16 -18.37
N THR A 388 -15.12 -20.27 -18.41
CA THR A 388 -14.32 -19.89 -17.22
C THR A 388 -15.19 -19.24 -16.15
N THR A 389 -16.23 -18.48 -16.54
CA THR A 389 -17.19 -17.89 -15.59
C THR A 389 -17.97 -18.97 -14.84
N ILE A 390 -18.40 -20.03 -15.54
CA ILE A 390 -19.04 -21.17 -14.89
C ILE A 390 -18.09 -21.87 -13.91
N LEU A 391 -16.82 -22.11 -14.28
CA LEU A 391 -15.84 -22.68 -13.35
C LEU A 391 -15.61 -21.79 -12.12
N ARG A 392 -15.56 -20.47 -12.29
CA ARG A 392 -15.44 -19.52 -11.17
C ARG A 392 -16.68 -19.50 -10.27
N LEU A 393 -17.87 -19.68 -10.83
CA LEU A 393 -19.12 -19.86 -10.08
C LEU A 393 -19.09 -21.18 -9.30
N LEU A 394 -18.74 -22.29 -9.97
CA LEU A 394 -18.61 -23.60 -9.34
C LEU A 394 -17.58 -23.60 -8.20
N SER A 395 -16.43 -22.92 -8.38
CA SER A 395 -15.41 -22.78 -7.33
C SER A 395 -15.77 -21.80 -6.22
N SER A 396 -16.96 -21.18 -6.28
CA SER A 396 -17.41 -20.14 -5.33
C SER A 396 -16.42 -18.94 -5.20
N ILE A 397 -15.59 -18.71 -6.22
CA ILE A 397 -14.73 -17.50 -6.32
C ILE A 397 -15.60 -16.28 -6.61
N ILE A 398 -16.64 -16.45 -7.42
CA ILE A 398 -17.69 -15.47 -7.66
C ILE A 398 -19.05 -16.03 -7.23
N GLN A 399 -19.94 -15.14 -6.81
CA GLN A 399 -21.30 -15.53 -6.41
C GLN A 399 -22.30 -15.17 -7.52
N PRO A 400 -23.33 -15.99 -7.77
CA PRO A 400 -24.35 -15.68 -8.77
C PRO A 400 -25.16 -14.45 -8.38
N ASP A 401 -25.64 -13.69 -9.39
CA ASP A 401 -26.57 -12.57 -9.19
C ASP A 401 -27.98 -13.09 -8.83
N SER A 402 -28.36 -14.27 -9.37
CA SER A 402 -29.60 -14.99 -9.06
C SER A 402 -29.41 -16.50 -9.24
N GLY A 403 -30.29 -17.28 -8.66
CA GLY A 403 -30.19 -18.73 -8.65
C GLY A 403 -29.37 -19.27 -7.48
N ARG A 404 -29.07 -20.56 -7.51
CA ARG A 404 -28.43 -21.28 -6.40
C ARG A 404 -27.42 -22.29 -6.92
N ILE A 405 -26.28 -22.40 -6.21
CA ILE A 405 -25.24 -23.40 -6.49
C ILE A 405 -25.05 -24.24 -5.23
N VAL A 406 -25.22 -25.54 -5.34
CA VAL A 406 -25.20 -26.49 -4.23
C VAL A 406 -24.24 -27.62 -4.53
N LEU A 407 -23.30 -27.85 -3.63
CA LEU A 407 -22.50 -29.06 -3.62
C LEU A 407 -23.18 -30.09 -2.71
N TYR A 408 -23.32 -31.31 -3.17
CA TYR A 408 -24.02 -32.38 -2.46
C TYR A 408 -23.26 -33.71 -2.54
N ASP A 409 -23.42 -34.55 -1.55
CA ASP A 409 -22.90 -35.93 -1.54
C ASP A 409 -23.96 -36.99 -1.86
N ALA A 410 -23.52 -38.22 -1.96
CA ALA A 410 -24.41 -39.38 -2.22
C ALA A 410 -25.46 -39.61 -1.12
N LEU A 411 -25.27 -39.04 0.09
CA LEU A 411 -26.22 -39.12 1.21
C LEU A 411 -27.22 -37.95 1.22
N GLY A 412 -27.16 -37.05 0.24
CA GLY A 412 -28.01 -35.86 0.16
C GLY A 412 -27.61 -34.73 1.09
N LYS A 413 -26.41 -34.75 1.66
CA LYS A 413 -25.88 -33.64 2.45
C LYS A 413 -25.43 -32.52 1.52
N GLU A 414 -25.88 -31.31 1.78
CA GLU A 414 -25.66 -30.14 0.91
C GLU A 414 -24.80 -29.08 1.58
N THR A 415 -24.01 -28.39 0.78
CA THR A 415 -23.18 -27.24 1.19
C THR A 415 -23.22 -26.15 0.12
N GLU A 416 -23.21 -24.89 0.52
CA GLU A 416 -23.30 -23.72 -0.36
C GLU A 416 -22.24 -22.66 -0.03
N GLY A 417 -22.09 -21.71 -0.94
CA GLY A 417 -21.25 -20.53 -0.76
C GLY A 417 -19.76 -20.87 -0.58
N THR A 418 -19.08 -20.13 0.29
CA THR A 418 -17.64 -20.27 0.51
C THR A 418 -17.24 -21.61 1.14
N GLY A 419 -18.19 -22.30 1.82
CA GLY A 419 -17.98 -23.64 2.38
C GLY A 419 -17.67 -24.70 1.32
N MET A 420 -18.12 -24.50 0.08
CA MET A 420 -17.83 -25.41 -1.04
C MET A 420 -16.35 -25.45 -1.41
N ARG A 421 -15.58 -24.37 -1.18
CA ARG A 421 -14.16 -24.26 -1.59
C ARG A 421 -13.26 -25.32 -0.99
N SER A 422 -13.54 -25.80 0.21
CA SER A 422 -12.77 -26.88 0.85
C SER A 422 -12.83 -28.21 0.10
N HIS A 423 -13.89 -28.40 -0.71
CA HIS A 423 -14.15 -29.61 -1.48
C HIS A 423 -13.76 -29.51 -2.96
N ILE A 424 -13.29 -28.34 -3.40
CA ILE A 424 -13.02 -28.07 -4.81
C ILE A 424 -11.54 -27.80 -5.03
N VAL A 425 -10.96 -28.52 -5.98
CA VAL A 425 -9.63 -28.27 -6.53
C VAL A 425 -9.80 -27.57 -7.86
N TYR A 426 -9.44 -26.29 -7.94
CA TYR A 426 -9.50 -25.52 -9.18
C TYR A 426 -8.09 -25.34 -9.75
N ILE A 427 -7.91 -25.80 -10.99
CA ILE A 427 -6.68 -25.67 -11.75
C ILE A 427 -6.93 -24.62 -12.84
N GLU A 428 -6.35 -23.45 -12.62
CA GLU A 428 -6.50 -22.26 -13.47
C GLU A 428 -5.63 -22.37 -14.72
N GLN A 429 -6.09 -21.74 -15.81
CA GLN A 429 -5.35 -21.60 -17.04
C GLN A 429 -4.06 -20.78 -16.83
N GLY A 430 -2.95 -21.22 -17.43
CA GLY A 430 -1.70 -20.47 -17.51
C GLY A 430 -0.73 -20.71 -16.35
N ASN A 431 0.26 -19.82 -16.27
CA ASN A 431 1.32 -19.89 -15.28
C ASN A 431 0.95 -19.07 -14.03
N THR A 432 0.68 -19.77 -12.94
CA THR A 432 0.30 -19.18 -11.64
C THR A 432 1.37 -19.39 -10.56
N LEU A 433 2.62 -19.71 -10.95
CA LEU A 433 3.71 -19.93 -10.00
C LEU A 433 4.20 -18.62 -9.40
N MET A 434 4.53 -18.67 -8.11
CA MET A 434 5.14 -17.58 -7.36
C MET A 434 6.66 -17.69 -7.35
N SER A 435 7.35 -16.56 -7.13
CA SER A 435 8.80 -16.55 -6.91
C SER A 435 9.17 -17.38 -5.67
N GLY A 436 10.21 -18.17 -5.76
CA GLY A 436 10.66 -19.08 -4.69
C GLY A 436 11.22 -20.37 -5.27
N THR A 437 11.23 -21.45 -4.53
CA THR A 437 11.57 -22.78 -5.04
C THR A 437 10.33 -23.48 -5.61
N ILE A 438 10.53 -24.55 -6.38
CA ILE A 438 9.44 -25.42 -6.80
C ILE A 438 8.75 -26.03 -5.56
N ARG A 439 9.53 -26.47 -4.57
CA ARG A 439 9.04 -26.97 -3.29
C ARG A 439 8.14 -25.94 -2.58
N ASP A 440 8.57 -24.69 -2.47
CA ASP A 440 7.76 -23.62 -1.86
C ASP A 440 6.41 -23.47 -2.57
N ASN A 441 6.41 -23.54 -3.89
CA ASN A 441 5.16 -23.46 -4.68
C ASN A 441 4.24 -24.65 -4.42
N LEU A 442 4.75 -25.86 -4.33
CA LEU A 442 3.96 -27.07 -4.03
C LEU A 442 3.36 -27.00 -2.63
N LEU A 443 4.15 -26.62 -1.64
CA LEU A 443 3.72 -26.50 -0.24
C LEU A 443 2.70 -25.40 0.01
N LEU A 444 2.48 -24.45 -0.92
CA LEU A 444 1.38 -23.48 -0.82
C LEU A 444 0.00 -24.15 -0.77
N ALA A 445 -0.19 -25.28 -1.45
CA ALA A 445 -1.47 -25.99 -1.48
C ALA A 445 -1.65 -26.90 -0.25
N ASN A 446 -0.57 -27.50 0.23
CA ASN A 446 -0.55 -28.33 1.43
C ASN A 446 0.79 -28.18 2.18
N PRO A 447 0.86 -27.31 3.22
CA PRO A 447 2.08 -27.02 3.96
C PRO A 447 2.67 -28.22 4.73
N VAL A 448 1.89 -29.28 4.93
CA VAL A 448 2.29 -30.49 5.67
C VAL A 448 2.53 -31.70 4.75
N ALA A 449 2.50 -31.50 3.42
CA ALA A 449 2.72 -32.58 2.46
C ALA A 449 4.11 -33.20 2.61
N THR A 450 4.18 -34.54 2.55
CA THR A 450 5.44 -35.27 2.57
C THR A 450 6.13 -35.25 1.20
N ASP A 451 7.44 -35.53 1.16
CA ASP A 451 8.20 -35.57 -0.10
C ASP A 451 7.65 -36.64 -1.07
N GLU A 452 7.08 -37.72 -0.55
CA GLU A 452 6.41 -38.75 -1.36
C GLU A 452 5.17 -38.18 -2.04
N GLN A 453 4.35 -37.41 -1.30
CA GLN A 453 3.15 -36.77 -1.84
C GLN A 453 3.52 -35.71 -2.88
N LEU A 454 4.59 -34.93 -2.63
CA LEU A 454 5.10 -33.96 -3.60
C LEU A 454 5.55 -34.65 -4.89
N THR A 455 6.25 -35.78 -4.76
CA THR A 455 6.75 -36.58 -5.88
C THR A 455 5.59 -37.18 -6.69
N GLU A 456 4.60 -37.74 -6.03
CA GLU A 456 3.41 -38.30 -6.67
C GLU A 456 2.62 -37.24 -7.44
N ALA A 457 2.41 -36.07 -6.83
CA ALA A 457 1.72 -34.95 -7.49
C ALA A 457 2.47 -34.46 -8.74
N LEU A 458 3.80 -34.37 -8.68
CA LEU A 458 4.64 -34.05 -9.84
C LEU A 458 4.54 -35.12 -10.91
N HIS A 459 4.51 -36.40 -10.53
CA HIS A 459 4.38 -37.51 -11.46
C HIS A 459 3.02 -37.47 -12.17
N VAL A 460 1.91 -37.32 -11.45
CA VAL A 460 0.56 -37.24 -12.04
C VAL A 460 0.45 -36.06 -12.99
N ALA A 461 1.08 -34.93 -12.66
CA ALA A 461 1.11 -33.72 -13.50
C ALA A 461 2.13 -33.81 -14.67
N CYS A 462 2.75 -34.96 -14.91
CA CYS A 462 3.82 -35.13 -15.92
C CYS A 462 4.98 -34.13 -15.74
N ALA A 463 5.29 -33.77 -14.52
CA ALA A 463 6.37 -32.85 -14.15
C ALA A 463 7.65 -33.57 -13.69
N ASP A 464 7.86 -34.82 -14.14
CA ASP A 464 9.02 -35.65 -13.79
C ASP A 464 10.37 -34.98 -14.14
N PHE A 465 10.39 -34.04 -15.12
CA PHE A 465 11.55 -33.24 -15.48
C PHE A 465 12.14 -32.47 -14.30
N VAL A 466 11.36 -32.17 -13.24
CA VAL A 466 11.83 -31.48 -12.03
C VAL A 466 12.99 -32.22 -11.39
N PHE A 467 12.95 -33.56 -11.39
CA PHE A 467 14.01 -34.39 -10.81
C PHE A 467 15.31 -34.39 -11.63
N SER A 468 15.24 -33.98 -12.89
CA SER A 468 16.43 -33.80 -13.75
C SER A 468 17.08 -32.42 -13.63
N LEU A 469 16.44 -31.47 -12.94
CA LEU A 469 17.01 -30.15 -12.67
C LEU A 469 18.15 -30.26 -11.64
N PRO A 470 19.20 -29.39 -11.74
CA PRO A 470 20.38 -29.48 -10.87
C PRO A 470 20.08 -29.45 -9.36
N ALA A 471 19.03 -28.78 -8.95
CA ALA A 471 18.58 -28.69 -7.55
C ALA A 471 17.23 -29.39 -7.31
N GLY A 472 16.70 -30.16 -8.26
CA GLY A 472 15.42 -30.85 -8.14
C GLY A 472 14.29 -29.90 -7.75
N MET A 473 13.50 -30.27 -6.73
CA MET A 473 12.41 -29.46 -6.19
C MET A 473 12.88 -28.15 -5.53
N ASP A 474 14.15 -28.04 -5.12
CA ASP A 474 14.72 -26.84 -4.52
C ASP A 474 15.25 -25.83 -5.56
N THR A 475 15.01 -26.11 -6.86
CA THR A 475 15.32 -25.18 -7.94
C THR A 475 14.53 -23.89 -7.76
N LYS A 476 15.25 -22.74 -7.73
CA LYS A 476 14.66 -21.40 -7.63
C LYS A 476 14.09 -20.97 -8.97
N ILE A 477 12.84 -20.56 -8.94
CA ILE A 477 12.12 -19.94 -10.04
C ILE A 477 11.94 -18.44 -9.76
N GLY A 478 12.25 -17.60 -10.76
CA GLY A 478 12.09 -16.15 -10.68
C GLY A 478 10.65 -15.71 -10.92
N GLU A 479 10.44 -14.39 -11.00
CA GLU A 479 9.15 -13.82 -11.35
C GLU A 479 8.67 -14.40 -12.70
N HIS A 480 7.38 -14.76 -12.75
CA HIS A 480 6.74 -15.41 -13.90
C HIS A 480 7.44 -16.69 -14.39
N ALA A 481 8.15 -17.40 -13.49
CA ALA A 481 8.86 -18.65 -13.79
C ALA A 481 9.87 -18.52 -14.97
N THR A 482 10.61 -17.42 -15.04
CA THR A 482 11.49 -17.04 -16.15
C THR A 482 12.56 -18.08 -16.56
N ARG A 483 12.75 -19.16 -15.77
CA ARG A 483 13.69 -20.27 -16.05
C ARG A 483 13.03 -21.55 -16.53
N LEU A 484 11.70 -21.57 -16.67
CA LEU A 484 10.91 -22.70 -17.11
C LEU A 484 10.20 -22.38 -18.42
N SER A 485 10.00 -23.40 -19.27
CA SER A 485 9.07 -23.22 -20.40
C SER A 485 7.63 -23.08 -19.90
N GLY A 486 6.74 -22.46 -20.70
CA GLY A 486 5.34 -22.30 -20.34
C GLY A 486 4.66 -23.62 -19.94
N GLY A 487 4.91 -24.69 -20.70
CA GLY A 487 4.39 -26.03 -20.39
C GLY A 487 4.99 -26.66 -19.12
N GLN A 488 6.27 -26.39 -18.82
CA GLN A 488 6.89 -26.81 -17.57
C GLN A 488 6.29 -26.12 -16.35
N ALA A 489 6.12 -24.79 -16.44
CA ALA A 489 5.50 -24.00 -15.39
C ALA A 489 4.04 -24.43 -15.14
N GLN A 490 3.28 -24.69 -16.20
CA GLN A 490 1.91 -25.15 -16.12
C GLN A 490 1.81 -26.52 -15.43
N ARG A 491 2.68 -27.49 -15.75
CA ARG A 491 2.69 -28.81 -15.10
C ARG A 491 3.01 -28.72 -13.61
N ILE A 492 3.93 -27.87 -13.17
CA ILE A 492 4.18 -27.62 -11.75
C ILE A 492 2.96 -26.98 -11.08
N ALA A 493 2.28 -26.04 -11.74
CA ALA A 493 1.05 -25.42 -11.22
C ALA A 493 -0.08 -26.45 -11.07
N ILE A 494 -0.21 -27.39 -12.00
CA ILE A 494 -1.11 -28.54 -11.90
C ILE A 494 -0.74 -29.40 -10.68
N ALA A 495 0.53 -29.83 -10.54
CA ALA A 495 1.00 -30.61 -9.40
C ALA A 495 0.69 -29.93 -8.06
N ARG A 496 0.93 -28.62 -7.96
CA ARG A 496 0.56 -27.82 -6.79
C ARG A 496 -0.92 -27.97 -6.45
N SER A 497 -1.79 -27.79 -7.44
CA SER A 497 -3.23 -27.85 -7.21
C SER A 497 -3.71 -29.24 -6.80
N LEU A 498 -3.10 -30.31 -7.32
CA LEU A 498 -3.41 -31.69 -6.99
C LEU A 498 -3.04 -32.10 -5.55
N LEU A 499 -2.12 -31.36 -4.91
CA LEU A 499 -1.79 -31.56 -3.49
C LEU A 499 -2.88 -31.09 -2.54
N ARG A 500 -3.85 -30.34 -3.04
CA ARG A 500 -5.01 -29.92 -2.25
C ARG A 500 -6.02 -31.05 -2.20
N GLU A 501 -6.53 -31.34 -1.01
CA GLU A 501 -7.64 -32.25 -0.84
C GLU A 501 -8.95 -31.64 -1.39
N GLY A 502 -9.73 -32.43 -2.10
CA GLY A 502 -11.01 -32.02 -2.64
C GLY A 502 -11.74 -33.17 -3.31
N ASN A 503 -13.08 -33.04 -3.45
CA ASN A 503 -13.99 -34.03 -4.01
C ASN A 503 -14.29 -33.79 -5.50
N ILE A 504 -14.06 -32.53 -5.95
CA ILE A 504 -14.33 -32.08 -7.32
C ILE A 504 -13.08 -31.43 -7.89
N LEU A 505 -12.69 -31.81 -9.10
CA LEU A 505 -11.62 -31.21 -9.88
C LEU A 505 -12.23 -30.32 -10.97
N LEU A 506 -11.89 -29.04 -10.96
CA LEU A 506 -12.23 -28.07 -12.01
C LEU A 506 -10.97 -27.77 -12.82
N LEU A 507 -10.97 -28.08 -14.11
CA LEU A 507 -9.83 -27.97 -15.00
C LEU A 507 -10.12 -26.90 -16.08
N ASP A 508 -9.42 -25.78 -16.07
CA ASP A 508 -9.63 -24.67 -17.00
C ASP A 508 -8.51 -24.64 -18.05
N GLU A 509 -8.74 -25.26 -19.21
CA GLU A 509 -7.81 -25.31 -20.36
C GLU A 509 -6.37 -25.68 -19.97
N ILE A 510 -6.18 -26.65 -19.07
CA ILE A 510 -4.91 -27.01 -18.44
C ILE A 510 -3.86 -27.58 -19.39
N SER A 511 -4.21 -27.83 -20.64
CA SER A 511 -3.33 -28.42 -21.65
C SER A 511 -2.93 -27.46 -22.78
N SER A 512 -3.30 -26.17 -22.68
CA SER A 512 -3.10 -25.19 -23.75
C SER A 512 -1.63 -25.02 -24.19
N SER A 513 -0.68 -25.23 -23.28
CA SER A 513 0.77 -25.10 -23.53
C SER A 513 1.50 -26.44 -23.66
N LEU A 514 0.77 -27.54 -23.76
CA LEU A 514 1.33 -28.89 -23.83
C LEU A 514 1.29 -29.45 -25.25
N ASP A 515 2.29 -30.27 -25.57
CA ASP A 515 2.30 -31.11 -26.76
C ASP A 515 1.29 -32.26 -26.62
N ALA A 516 0.83 -32.83 -27.73
CA ALA A 516 -0.24 -33.82 -27.75
C ALA A 516 0.10 -35.11 -26.98
N GLU A 517 1.36 -35.52 -26.94
CA GLU A 517 1.80 -36.71 -26.22
C GLU A 517 1.75 -36.50 -24.70
N THR A 518 2.32 -35.39 -24.22
CA THR A 518 2.29 -34.99 -22.79
C THR A 518 0.84 -34.76 -22.33
N GLU A 519 0.00 -34.12 -23.15
CA GLU A 519 -1.42 -33.93 -22.85
C GLU A 519 -2.15 -35.24 -22.67
N LYS A 520 -1.97 -36.17 -23.60
CA LYS A 520 -2.57 -37.50 -23.53
C LYS A 520 -2.18 -38.21 -22.24
N LEU A 521 -0.90 -38.21 -21.90
CA LEU A 521 -0.37 -38.82 -20.69
C LEU A 521 -0.92 -38.15 -19.41
N LEU A 522 -1.01 -36.83 -19.40
CA LEU A 522 -1.56 -36.06 -18.29
C LEU A 522 -3.00 -36.46 -17.98
N PHE A 523 -3.87 -36.46 -19.01
CA PHE A 523 -5.26 -36.84 -18.81
C PHE A 523 -5.42 -38.32 -18.48
N ASP A 524 -4.60 -39.23 -19.04
CA ASP A 524 -4.61 -40.65 -18.66
C ASP A 524 -4.28 -40.81 -17.18
N ARG A 525 -3.26 -40.14 -16.67
CA ARG A 525 -2.90 -40.18 -15.25
C ARG A 525 -3.96 -39.52 -14.37
N LEU A 526 -4.51 -38.37 -14.76
CA LEU A 526 -5.56 -37.66 -14.00
C LEU A 526 -6.85 -38.51 -13.86
N PHE A 527 -7.38 -39.04 -14.96
CA PHE A 527 -8.59 -39.84 -14.92
C PHE A 527 -8.40 -41.16 -14.16
N THR A 528 -7.21 -41.73 -14.19
CA THR A 528 -6.90 -42.95 -13.43
C THR A 528 -6.75 -42.66 -11.93
N SER A 529 -5.97 -41.63 -11.57
CA SER A 529 -5.70 -41.31 -10.15
C SER A 529 -6.90 -40.72 -9.41
N TYR A 530 -7.84 -40.09 -10.13
CA TYR A 530 -8.99 -39.40 -9.55
C TYR A 530 -10.35 -39.93 -10.09
N ALA A 531 -10.41 -41.20 -10.44
CA ALA A 531 -11.63 -41.86 -10.95
C ALA A 531 -12.83 -41.85 -9.97
N ASP A 532 -12.53 -41.71 -8.67
CA ASP A 532 -13.53 -41.59 -7.59
C ASP A 532 -14.06 -40.17 -7.36
N LYS A 533 -13.51 -39.17 -8.08
CA LYS A 533 -13.90 -37.77 -7.96
C LYS A 533 -14.70 -37.28 -9.17
N THR A 534 -15.42 -36.19 -8.99
CA THR A 534 -16.11 -35.51 -10.09
C THR A 534 -15.11 -34.60 -10.79
N ILE A 535 -14.98 -34.76 -12.11
CA ILE A 535 -14.01 -33.96 -12.93
C ILE A 535 -14.81 -33.12 -13.93
N ILE A 536 -14.63 -31.81 -13.88
CA ILE A 536 -15.24 -30.85 -14.80
C ILE A 536 -14.12 -30.17 -15.57
N CYS A 537 -14.05 -30.40 -16.86
CA CYS A 537 -12.96 -29.93 -17.72
C CYS A 537 -13.46 -28.97 -18.78
N VAL A 538 -12.94 -27.77 -18.83
CA VAL A 538 -13.10 -26.85 -19.96
C VAL A 538 -12.01 -27.14 -20.97
N THR A 539 -12.40 -27.44 -22.20
CA THR A 539 -11.45 -27.73 -23.26
C THR A 539 -11.99 -27.35 -24.65
N HIS A 540 -11.09 -26.94 -25.53
CA HIS A 540 -11.34 -26.75 -26.96
C HIS A 540 -10.87 -27.95 -27.78
N ARG A 541 -10.20 -28.92 -27.17
CA ARG A 541 -9.65 -30.08 -27.84
C ARG A 541 -10.66 -31.24 -27.80
N LYS A 542 -11.05 -31.71 -28.98
CA LYS A 542 -12.00 -32.76 -29.15
C LYS A 542 -11.57 -34.09 -28.48
N GLU A 543 -10.27 -34.40 -28.57
CA GLU A 543 -9.69 -35.62 -27.99
C GLU A 543 -9.84 -35.70 -26.46
N VAL A 544 -9.78 -34.57 -25.77
CA VAL A 544 -10.01 -34.49 -24.33
C VAL A 544 -11.50 -34.59 -24.03
N ALA A 545 -12.35 -33.89 -24.80
CA ALA A 545 -13.78 -33.91 -24.62
C ALA A 545 -14.37 -35.32 -24.83
N ASP A 546 -13.86 -36.06 -25.81
CA ASP A 546 -14.33 -37.44 -26.15
C ASP A 546 -13.93 -38.48 -25.07
N ARG A 547 -13.03 -38.15 -24.15
CA ARG A 547 -12.64 -38.99 -23.01
C ARG A 547 -13.56 -38.80 -21.80
N CYS A 548 -14.25 -37.68 -21.70
CA CYS A 548 -15.20 -37.43 -20.65
C CYS A 548 -16.48 -38.22 -20.89
N GLN A 549 -17.15 -38.65 -19.79
CA GLN A 549 -18.38 -39.41 -19.84
C GLN A 549 -19.55 -38.60 -20.40
N GLU A 550 -19.55 -37.30 -20.15
CA GLU A 550 -20.59 -36.38 -20.62
C GLU A 550 -19.96 -35.13 -21.27
N GLN A 551 -20.63 -34.54 -22.23
CA GLN A 551 -20.23 -33.28 -22.88
C GLN A 551 -21.37 -32.27 -22.71
N LEU A 552 -21.07 -31.13 -22.10
CA LEU A 552 -21.94 -29.97 -21.99
C LEU A 552 -21.52 -28.92 -23.02
N ARG A 553 -22.41 -28.60 -23.95
CA ARG A 553 -22.20 -27.54 -24.94
C ARG A 553 -22.89 -26.26 -24.48
N LEU A 554 -22.13 -25.17 -24.44
CA LEU A 554 -22.58 -23.80 -24.09
C LEU A 554 -22.81 -22.97 -25.33
#